data_9d8032df0c3dec31cb013ccaa9ebfbc9
#
_entry.id   9d8032df0c3dec31cb013ccaa9ebfbc9
#
_cell.length_a   1.000
_cell.length_b   1.000
_cell.length_c   1.000
_cell.angle_alpha   90.00
_cell.angle_beta   90.00
_cell.angle_gamma   90.00
#
_symmetry.space_group_name_H-M   'P 1'
#
loop_
_entity.id
_entity.type
_entity.pdbx_description
1 polymer ?
#
loop_
_entity_poly.entity_id
_entity_poly.type
_entity_poly.pdbx_seq_one_letter_code
_entity_poly.pdbx_strand_id
1 'polypeptide(L)'
;MPPSFFQHYWVGDDVVKAVLSCLNSSTISAGLNHNFISLIPKVKSLEFVTEFCPIAFCNILYKLVSKVLANRLKKVLPQIIYESQSAFQSDKSISDNILMAFETLHRMKLKNKGKVRHMALKLNTSKAYDCLE
;
A
#
# COMPACT_ATOMS: atom_id res chain seq x y z
N MET A 1 23.42 -2.20 -2.87
CA MET A 1 23.71 -3.05 -4.04
C MET A 1 22.60 -2.83 -5.08
N PRO A 2 22.94 -2.60 -6.36
CA PRO A 2 21.95 -2.42 -7.41
C PRO A 2 21.27 -3.75 -7.79
N PRO A 3 20.05 -3.73 -8.36
CA PRO A 3 19.35 -4.94 -8.80
C PRO A 3 20.14 -5.79 -9.80
N SER A 4 20.93 -5.16 -10.67
CA SER A 4 21.79 -5.82 -11.64
C SER A 4 22.85 -6.74 -11.02
N PHE A 5 23.31 -6.42 -9.80
CA PHE A 5 24.25 -7.29 -9.08
C PHE A 5 23.64 -8.66 -8.82
N PHE A 6 22.38 -8.72 -8.39
CA PHE A 6 21.68 -9.99 -8.11
C PHE A 6 21.29 -10.76 -9.37
N GLN A 7 21.27 -10.11 -10.54
CA GLN A 7 21.06 -10.79 -11.82
C GLN A 7 22.31 -11.51 -12.32
N HIS A 8 23.49 -10.91 -12.09
CA HIS A 8 24.78 -11.47 -12.55
C HIS A 8 25.44 -12.38 -11.52
N TYR A 9 25.26 -12.07 -10.24
CA TYR A 9 25.88 -12.78 -9.11
C TYR A 9 24.78 -13.33 -8.21
N TRP A 10 24.09 -14.38 -8.68
CA TRP A 10 23.03 -15.00 -7.89
C TRP A 10 23.61 -15.73 -6.68
N VAL A 11 23.53 -15.13 -5.51
CA VAL A 11 23.90 -15.67 -4.20
C VAL A 11 22.64 -16.21 -3.52
N GLY A 12 21.89 -17.04 -4.23
CA GLY A 12 20.54 -17.47 -3.82
C GLY A 12 20.46 -18.03 -2.42
N ASP A 13 21.39 -18.91 -2.07
CA ASP A 13 21.39 -19.57 -0.76
C ASP A 13 21.64 -18.60 0.40
N ASP A 14 22.53 -17.63 0.22
CA ASP A 14 22.83 -16.66 1.26
C ASP A 14 21.68 -15.64 1.43
N VAL A 15 21.05 -15.25 0.32
CA VAL A 15 19.84 -14.41 0.36
C VAL A 15 18.70 -15.15 1.06
N VAL A 16 18.49 -16.43 0.75
CA VAL A 16 17.45 -17.24 1.41
C VAL A 16 17.73 -17.37 2.90
N LYS A 17 18.99 -17.67 3.30
CA LYS A 17 19.38 -17.74 4.72
C LYS A 17 19.14 -16.41 5.43
N ALA A 18 19.53 -15.28 4.83
CA ALA A 18 19.34 -13.96 5.40
C ALA A 18 17.84 -13.63 5.59
N VAL A 19 17.00 -13.91 4.59
CA VAL A 19 15.55 -13.71 4.67
C VAL A 19 14.92 -14.60 5.74
N LEU A 20 15.29 -15.89 5.80
CA LEU A 20 14.79 -16.82 6.80
C LEU A 20 15.23 -16.41 8.22
N SER A 21 16.47 -15.97 8.38
CA SER A 21 16.96 -15.43 9.66
C SER A 21 16.12 -14.26 10.14
N CYS A 22 15.84 -13.29 9.27
CA CYS A 22 14.97 -12.16 9.61
C CYS A 22 13.54 -12.59 9.98
N LEU A 23 12.98 -13.56 9.26
CA LEU A 23 11.62 -14.05 9.52
C LEU A 23 11.52 -14.84 10.83
N ASN A 24 12.54 -15.65 11.15
CA ASN A 24 12.55 -16.49 12.35
C ASN A 24 12.90 -15.69 13.62
N SER A 25 13.80 -14.73 13.52
CA SER A 25 14.15 -13.86 14.65
C SER A 25 13.14 -12.75 14.93
N SER A 26 12.21 -12.51 14.00
CA SER A 26 11.29 -11.35 14.03
C SER A 26 12.02 -10.00 14.15
N THR A 27 13.30 -9.95 13.81
CA THR A 27 14.14 -8.76 13.90
C THR A 27 14.79 -8.48 12.55
N ILE A 28 14.85 -7.22 12.18
CA ILE A 28 15.58 -6.76 11.00
C ILE A 28 16.86 -6.11 11.47
N SER A 29 18.00 -6.59 10.96
CA SER A 29 19.30 -5.99 11.27
C SER A 29 19.30 -4.50 10.92
N ALA A 30 19.93 -3.68 11.77
CA ALA A 30 20.01 -2.24 11.59
C ALA A 30 20.56 -1.86 10.19
N GLY A 31 21.55 -2.59 9.69
CA GLY A 31 22.11 -2.36 8.35
C GLY A 31 21.12 -2.63 7.21
N LEU A 32 20.13 -3.51 7.39
CA LEU A 32 19.08 -3.79 6.41
C LEU A 32 17.94 -2.77 6.46
N ASN A 33 17.77 -2.12 7.60
CA ASN A 33 16.71 -1.11 7.80
C ASN A 33 17.18 0.32 7.43
N HIS A 34 18.42 0.51 7.02
CA HIS A 34 18.90 1.80 6.52
C HIS A 34 18.27 2.12 5.16
N ASN A 35 17.50 3.21 5.13
CA ASN A 35 16.82 3.69 3.94
C ASN A 35 17.25 5.11 3.61
N PHE A 36 17.41 5.40 2.31
CA PHE A 36 17.53 6.77 1.84
C PHE A 36 16.13 7.33 1.59
N ILE A 37 15.87 8.52 2.11
CA ILE A 37 14.63 9.24 1.86
C ILE A 37 14.91 10.36 0.88
N SER A 38 14.20 10.38 -0.25
CA SER A 38 14.20 11.48 -1.20
C SER A 38 12.91 12.28 -1.03
N LEU A 39 13.05 13.59 -0.93
CA LEU A 39 11.94 14.51 -0.79
C LEU A 39 11.57 15.07 -2.17
N ILE A 40 10.38 14.76 -2.66
CA ILE A 40 9.87 15.26 -3.94
C ILE A 40 8.91 16.42 -3.68
N PRO A 41 9.13 17.60 -4.30
CA PRO A 41 8.24 18.73 -4.15
C PRO A 41 6.86 18.46 -4.76
N LYS A 42 5.79 18.77 -4.04
CA LYS A 42 4.41 18.69 -4.52
C LYS A 42 3.97 19.95 -5.26
N VAL A 43 4.58 21.08 -4.93
CA VAL A 43 4.26 22.41 -5.48
C VAL A 43 5.53 23.11 -5.95
N LYS A 44 5.39 24.10 -6.82
CA LYS A 44 6.56 24.82 -7.40
C LYS A 44 7.26 25.74 -6.40
N SER A 45 6.53 26.35 -5.48
CA SER A 45 7.07 27.22 -4.41
C SER A 45 6.83 26.54 -3.08
N LEU A 46 7.90 26.13 -2.41
CA LEU A 46 7.85 25.37 -1.16
C LEU A 46 8.13 26.32 0.01
N GLU A 47 7.21 26.35 0.97
CA GLU A 47 7.37 27.10 2.22
C GLU A 47 7.43 26.15 3.43
N PHE A 48 6.79 24.97 3.32
CA PHE A 48 6.65 24.03 4.43
C PHE A 48 7.12 22.63 4.08
N VAL A 49 7.61 21.90 5.08
CA VAL A 49 8.05 20.48 4.96
C VAL A 49 6.90 19.56 4.51
N THR A 50 5.66 19.89 4.86
CA THR A 50 4.46 19.13 4.48
C THR A 50 4.18 19.14 2.96
N GLU A 51 4.82 20.05 2.24
CA GLU A 51 4.69 20.19 0.78
C GLU A 51 5.62 19.26 0.01
N PHE A 52 6.45 18.51 0.72
CA PHE A 52 7.24 17.43 0.15
C PHE A 52 6.51 16.08 0.27
N CYS A 53 6.75 15.21 -0.71
CA CYS A 53 6.39 13.80 -0.66
C CYS A 53 7.66 12.99 -0.36
N PRO A 54 7.80 12.38 0.82
CA PRO A 54 8.95 11.53 1.10
C PRO A 54 8.81 10.21 0.35
N ILE A 55 9.87 9.81 -0.37
CA ILE A 55 9.99 8.51 -1.01
C ILE A 55 11.17 7.78 -0.38
N ALA A 56 10.91 6.62 0.21
CA ALA A 56 11.94 5.78 0.80
C ALA A 56 12.50 4.79 -0.23
N PHE A 57 13.83 4.80 -0.39
CA PHE A 57 14.55 3.82 -1.19
C PHE A 57 15.02 2.68 -0.31
N CYS A 58 14.15 1.69 -0.16
CA CYS A 58 14.45 0.52 0.66
C CYS A 58 15.48 -0.41 0.02
N ASN A 59 16.26 -1.06 0.86
CA ASN A 59 17.20 -2.11 0.48
C ASN A 59 16.46 -3.29 -0.20
N ILE A 60 17.14 -3.98 -1.13
CA ILE A 60 16.57 -5.14 -1.85
C ILE A 60 16.20 -6.26 -0.89
N LEU A 61 17.04 -6.57 0.09
CA LEU A 61 16.75 -7.62 1.08
C LEU A 61 15.50 -7.27 1.90
N TYR A 62 15.35 -6.01 2.30
CA TYR A 62 14.14 -5.54 2.96
C TYR A 62 12.90 -5.75 2.08
N LYS A 63 12.99 -5.44 0.78
CA LYS A 63 11.90 -5.66 -0.18
C LYS A 63 11.55 -7.14 -0.34
N LEU A 64 12.55 -8.04 -0.29
CA LEU A 64 12.31 -9.48 -0.35
C LEU A 64 11.58 -9.97 0.91
N VAL A 65 12.04 -9.59 2.10
CA VAL A 65 11.35 -9.91 3.36
C VAL A 65 9.90 -9.42 3.34
N SER A 66 9.71 -8.15 2.98
CA SER A 66 8.37 -7.56 2.87
C SER A 66 7.50 -8.28 1.84
N LYS A 67 8.06 -8.72 0.72
CA LYS A 67 7.34 -9.48 -0.31
C LYS A 67 6.91 -10.85 0.18
N VAL A 68 7.77 -11.54 0.94
CA VAL A 68 7.42 -12.84 1.54
C VAL A 68 6.27 -12.66 2.55
N LEU A 69 6.35 -11.65 3.40
CA LEU A 69 5.28 -11.35 4.36
C LEU A 69 3.97 -10.98 3.65
N ALA A 70 4.03 -10.12 2.63
CA ALA A 70 2.87 -9.75 1.82
C ALA A 70 2.22 -10.97 1.14
N ASN A 71 3.03 -11.88 0.59
CA ASN A 71 2.52 -13.12 -0.03
C ASN A 71 1.86 -14.07 0.98
N ARG A 72 2.36 -14.12 2.22
CA ARG A 72 1.72 -14.88 3.30
C ARG A 72 0.42 -14.25 3.73
N LEU A 73 0.42 -12.93 3.94
CA LEU A 73 -0.76 -12.17 4.32
C LEU A 73 -1.86 -12.26 3.26
N LYS A 74 -1.49 -12.21 1.98
CA LYS A 74 -2.44 -12.33 0.86
C LYS A 74 -3.35 -13.56 0.94
N LYS A 75 -2.86 -14.67 1.52
CA LYS A 75 -3.65 -15.90 1.68
C LYS A 75 -4.73 -15.79 2.76
N VAL A 76 -4.52 -14.92 3.74
CA VAL A 76 -5.41 -14.74 4.89
C VAL A 76 -6.34 -13.54 4.72
N LEU A 77 -5.92 -12.54 3.94
CA LEU A 77 -6.68 -11.31 3.69
C LEU A 77 -8.16 -11.53 3.32
N PRO A 78 -8.52 -12.46 2.42
CA PRO A 78 -9.92 -12.68 2.05
C PRO A 78 -10.82 -13.11 3.21
N GLN A 79 -10.23 -13.67 4.29
CA GLN A 79 -10.97 -14.12 5.46
C GLN A 79 -11.16 -13.02 6.52
N ILE A 80 -10.30 -12.00 6.48
CA ILE A 80 -10.25 -10.95 7.51
C ILE A 80 -10.89 -9.64 7.00
N ILE A 81 -10.83 -9.41 5.69
CA ILE A 81 -11.26 -8.14 5.10
C ILE A 81 -12.71 -8.27 4.62
N TYR A 82 -13.50 -7.25 4.92
CA TYR A 82 -14.88 -7.14 4.44
C TYR A 82 -14.95 -7.14 2.92
N GLU A 83 -15.98 -7.76 2.36
CA GLU A 83 -16.21 -7.84 0.91
C GLU A 83 -16.31 -6.47 0.22
N SER A 84 -16.74 -5.44 0.95
CA SER A 84 -16.81 -4.06 0.44
C SER A 84 -15.45 -3.38 0.28
N GLN A 85 -14.39 -3.92 0.92
CA GLN A 85 -13.03 -3.40 0.76
C GLN A 85 -12.46 -3.84 -0.57
N SER A 86 -12.00 -2.90 -1.36
CA SER A 86 -11.46 -3.17 -2.71
C SER A 86 -9.99 -2.82 -2.87
N ALA A 87 -9.46 -1.92 -2.04
CA ALA A 87 -8.06 -1.53 -2.11
C ALA A 87 -7.14 -2.69 -1.69
N PHE A 88 -6.10 -2.93 -2.50
CA PHE A 88 -5.06 -3.95 -2.28
C PHE A 88 -5.55 -5.41 -2.24
N GLN A 89 -6.78 -5.66 -2.69
CA GLN A 89 -7.31 -7.01 -2.83
C GLN A 89 -7.00 -7.60 -4.21
N SER A 90 -6.74 -8.92 -4.23
CA SER A 90 -6.70 -9.68 -5.48
C SER A 90 -8.08 -9.67 -6.09
N ASP A 91 -8.12 -9.65 -7.41
CA ASP A 91 -9.36 -9.78 -8.21
C ASP A 91 -10.34 -8.60 -8.11
N LYS A 92 -9.96 -7.51 -7.42
CA LYS A 92 -10.72 -6.26 -7.40
C LYS A 92 -9.95 -5.14 -8.10
N SER A 93 -10.61 -4.46 -9.02
CA SER A 93 -10.06 -3.35 -9.78
C SER A 93 -10.49 -2.01 -9.18
N ILE A 94 -9.62 -0.99 -9.34
CA ILE A 94 -9.99 0.40 -9.05
C ILE A 94 -11.18 0.83 -9.92
N SER A 95 -11.28 0.29 -11.15
CA SER A 95 -12.39 0.56 -12.06
C SER A 95 -13.74 0.11 -11.49
N ASP A 96 -13.77 -0.99 -10.73
CA ASP A 96 -15.01 -1.51 -10.12
C ASP A 96 -15.56 -0.52 -9.09
N ASN A 97 -14.68 0.14 -8.34
CA ASN A 97 -15.06 1.18 -7.38
C ASN A 97 -15.64 2.41 -8.07
N ILE A 98 -15.03 2.81 -9.19
CA ILE A 98 -15.50 3.96 -9.98
C ILE A 98 -16.88 3.64 -10.55
N LEU A 99 -17.07 2.44 -11.10
CA LEU A 99 -18.33 2.00 -11.68
C LEU A 99 -19.43 1.91 -10.61
N MET A 100 -19.11 1.32 -9.45
CA MET A 100 -20.05 1.23 -8.33
C MET A 100 -20.48 2.61 -7.82
N ALA A 101 -19.54 3.54 -7.69
CA ALA A 101 -19.83 4.91 -7.30
C ALA A 101 -20.72 5.61 -8.34
N PHE A 102 -20.41 5.42 -9.63
CA PHE A 102 -21.19 5.99 -10.73
C PHE A 102 -22.61 5.45 -10.75
N GLU A 103 -22.81 4.13 -10.66
CA GLU A 103 -24.13 3.50 -10.62
C GLU A 103 -24.94 3.96 -9.41
N THR A 104 -24.30 4.04 -8.23
CA THR A 104 -24.96 4.49 -7.01
C THR A 104 -25.47 5.93 -7.16
N LEU A 105 -24.63 6.83 -7.63
CA LEU A 105 -25.00 8.23 -7.86
C LEU A 105 -26.06 8.37 -8.94
N HIS A 106 -25.97 7.56 -10.01
CA HIS A 106 -26.98 7.54 -11.06
C HIS A 106 -28.34 7.10 -10.54
N ARG A 107 -28.40 6.00 -9.78
CA ARG A 107 -29.64 5.52 -9.14
C ARG A 107 -30.22 6.54 -8.17
N MET A 108 -29.38 7.23 -7.39
CA MET A 108 -29.82 8.29 -6.50
C MET A 108 -30.45 9.45 -7.27
N LYS A 109 -29.87 9.84 -8.42
CA LYS A 109 -30.40 10.90 -9.29
C LYS A 109 -31.76 10.52 -9.89
N LEU A 110 -31.93 9.25 -10.27
CA LEU A 110 -33.20 8.77 -10.84
C LEU A 110 -34.31 8.66 -9.78
N LYS A 111 -33.97 8.30 -8.53
CA LYS A 111 -34.92 8.16 -7.41
C LYS A 111 -35.34 9.48 -6.76
N ASN A 112 -35.08 10.61 -7.36
CA ASN A 112 -35.34 11.93 -6.79
C ASN A 112 -36.85 12.31 -6.69
N LYS A 113 -37.76 11.36 -7.00
CA LYS A 113 -39.20 11.49 -6.89
C LYS A 113 -39.71 10.64 -5.71
N GLY A 114 -39.88 11.24 -4.53
CA GLY A 114 -40.42 10.55 -3.34
C GLY A 114 -40.15 11.30 -2.03
N LYS A 115 -40.80 10.82 -0.95
CA LYS A 115 -40.63 11.37 0.41
C LYS A 115 -39.27 11.03 1.04
N VAL A 116 -38.61 9.94 0.57
CA VAL A 116 -37.31 9.49 1.08
C VAL A 116 -36.21 9.96 0.12
N ARG A 117 -35.32 10.78 0.64
CA ARG A 117 -34.13 11.24 -0.10
C ARG A 117 -32.91 10.46 0.35
N HIS A 118 -32.05 10.09 -0.59
CA HIS A 118 -30.78 9.43 -0.33
C HIS A 118 -29.64 10.45 -0.42
N MET A 119 -28.64 10.28 0.41
CA MET A 119 -27.43 11.10 0.39
C MET A 119 -26.21 10.19 0.33
N ALA A 120 -25.25 10.53 -0.51
CA ALA A 120 -23.93 9.88 -0.53
C ALA A 120 -22.93 10.77 0.19
N LEU A 121 -22.24 10.20 1.18
CA LEU A 121 -21.17 10.88 1.91
C LEU A 121 -19.84 10.23 1.57
N LYS A 122 -18.91 11.02 1.01
CA LYS A 122 -17.53 10.60 0.80
C LYS A 122 -16.70 11.09 1.98
N LEU A 123 -16.18 10.14 2.76
CA LEU A 123 -15.21 10.43 3.82
C LEU A 123 -13.80 10.28 3.27
N ASN A 124 -12.98 11.28 3.49
CA ASN A 124 -11.56 11.27 3.15
C ASN A 124 -10.77 11.62 4.39
N THR A 125 -10.15 10.61 4.99
CA THR A 125 -9.32 10.79 6.19
C THR A 125 -7.89 11.07 5.76
N SER A 126 -7.43 12.27 6.05
CA SER A 126 -6.03 12.66 5.86
C SER A 126 -5.14 11.82 6.78
N LYS A 127 -4.06 11.24 6.22
CA LYS A 127 -3.13 10.38 6.97
C LYS A 127 -3.83 9.21 7.69
N ALA A 128 -4.73 8.51 7.00
CA ALA A 128 -5.55 7.45 7.59
C ALA A 128 -4.74 6.37 8.32
N TYR A 129 -3.57 6.00 7.79
CA TYR A 129 -2.68 4.99 8.41
C TYR A 129 -1.98 5.49 9.67
N ASP A 130 -1.73 6.78 9.77
CA ASP A 130 -1.05 7.39 10.93
C ASP A 130 -2.03 7.68 12.07
N CYS A 131 -3.34 7.62 11.81
CA CYS A 131 -4.42 7.95 12.76
C CYS A 131 -5.15 6.72 13.31
N LEU A 132 -4.77 5.50 12.88
CA LEU A 132 -5.30 4.25 13.43
C LEU A 132 -4.35 3.77 14.53
N GLU A 133 -4.79 3.78 15.76
CA GLU A 133 -4.16 3.13 16.92
C GLU A 133 -4.47 1.64 16.94
#